data_0a25fb79f9c29aeab92e2384e9e31097
#
_entry.id   0a25fb79f9c29aeab92e2384e9e31097
#
_cell.length_a   1.000
_cell.length_b   1.000
_cell.length_c   1.000
_cell.angle_alpha   90.00
_cell.angle_beta   90.00
_cell.angle_gamma   90.00
#
_symmetry.space_group_name_H-M   'P 1'
#
loop_
_entity.id
_entity.type
_entity.pdbx_description
1 polymer ?
#
loop_
_entity_poly.entity_id
_entity_poly.type
_entity_poly.pdbx_seq_one_letter_code
_entity_poly.pdbx_strand_id
1 'polypeptide(L)'
;IFIASLLSCNNNKTPSFENISLDDLELKRGDLLLCGDPNFGEVDFSLSCRYDLREKFNLGLTLIHSFEYAEAEKVFVSILDQDKDCVMAYWATAMSILNHPLSFRQNPESLKRGEELLNVAKTLIVNNEREKDYLDAVSIYFKDWQNLDTQTRKLKYESKMEELYLKYQDDVETAVFYSLAVLATAELNDKTYSKQKKSGQILEKLFESYPNHPGIAHYIIHNYDSPELAHMALETARKYAIIAPASAHAQHMPSHIFTRLGLWKESISSNTDSAQSAVCYAESVNPEANWVSEIHALDYLVYAHLQQGDNESAQYEMEKMKEIKEVFPSNHYAGSYALIAVPCRLAVENKNWELASRIELPNTNMDWDKVNWPKGNLYFTRGLGFANLGDVSSAEKELVNLISLREKLDELKNTYESSQVEIQIESIKAWI
;
A
#
# COMPACT_ATOMS: atom_id res chain seq x y z
N ILE A 1 -27.66 -44.03 44.81
CA ILE A 1 -27.59 -43.20 43.60
C ILE A 1 -26.58 -42.08 43.91
N PHE A 2 -25.35 -42.26 43.47
CA PHE A 2 -24.31 -41.20 43.56
C PHE A 2 -24.28 -40.45 42.24
N ILE A 3 -24.54 -39.16 42.27
CA ILE A 3 -24.36 -38.25 41.14
C ILE A 3 -22.96 -37.66 41.29
N ALA A 4 -22.04 -38.04 40.39
CA ALA A 4 -20.74 -37.45 40.27
C ALA A 4 -20.82 -36.26 39.33
N SER A 5 -20.70 -35.05 39.86
CA SER A 5 -20.56 -33.80 39.10
C SER A 5 -19.13 -33.70 38.57
N LEU A 6 -18.97 -33.82 37.25
CA LEU A 6 -17.74 -33.51 36.55
C LEU A 6 -17.61 -32.00 36.42
N LEU A 7 -16.76 -31.40 37.24
CA LEU A 7 -16.24 -30.02 37.04
C LEU A 7 -15.19 -30.09 35.93
N SER A 8 -15.56 -29.65 34.73
CA SER A 8 -14.62 -29.36 33.65
C SER A 8 -13.94 -28.04 33.93
N CYS A 9 -12.70 -28.09 34.39
CA CYS A 9 -11.81 -26.90 34.41
C CYS A 9 -11.39 -26.57 32.99
N ASN A 10 -12.02 -25.60 32.37
CA ASN A 10 -11.55 -24.99 31.15
C ASN A 10 -10.33 -24.13 31.48
N ASN A 11 -9.14 -24.69 31.36
CA ASN A 11 -7.89 -23.96 31.43
C ASN A 11 -7.69 -23.21 30.09
N ASN A 12 -8.39 -22.10 29.88
CA ASN A 12 -7.95 -21.08 28.95
C ASN A 12 -6.75 -20.36 29.58
N LYS A 13 -5.58 -20.98 29.49
CA LYS A 13 -4.32 -20.26 29.67
C LYS A 13 -4.17 -19.34 28.45
N THR A 14 -4.39 -18.04 28.66
CA THR A 14 -3.79 -17.00 27.80
C THR A 14 -2.30 -17.35 27.70
N PRO A 15 -1.70 -17.42 26.50
CA PRO A 15 -0.26 -17.64 26.40
C PRO A 15 0.44 -16.51 27.17
N SER A 16 1.25 -16.87 28.15
CA SER A 16 2.10 -15.89 28.80
C SER A 16 3.23 -15.54 27.82
N PHE A 17 3.26 -14.30 27.35
CA PHE A 17 4.29 -13.77 26.45
C PHE A 17 5.66 -13.63 27.15
N GLU A 18 5.84 -14.16 28.34
CA GLU A 18 6.99 -13.91 29.23
C GLU A 18 8.33 -14.52 28.77
N ASN A 19 8.40 -15.23 27.60
CA ASN A 19 9.64 -15.86 27.16
C ASN A 19 9.86 -15.90 25.63
N ILE A 20 9.29 -14.96 24.87
CA ILE A 20 9.59 -14.87 23.43
C ILE A 20 10.91 -14.13 23.26
N SER A 21 11.92 -14.77 22.67
CA SER A 21 13.17 -14.12 22.29
C SER A 21 13.10 -13.55 20.88
N LEU A 22 13.99 -12.63 20.54
CA LEU A 22 14.11 -12.08 19.18
C LEU A 22 14.35 -13.17 18.12
N ASP A 23 15.03 -14.25 18.53
CA ASP A 23 15.38 -15.37 17.66
C ASP A 23 14.18 -16.30 17.37
N ASP A 24 13.10 -16.21 18.18
CA ASP A 24 11.87 -16.97 17.98
C ASP A 24 10.89 -16.28 17.00
N LEU A 25 11.19 -15.04 16.60
CA LEU A 25 10.32 -14.26 15.73
C LEU A 25 10.64 -14.48 14.25
N GLU A 26 9.61 -14.62 13.44
CA GLU A 26 9.70 -14.72 11.97
C GLU A 26 10.04 -13.35 11.36
N LEU A 27 11.27 -12.86 11.55
CA LEU A 27 11.74 -11.60 11.01
C LEU A 27 12.46 -11.81 9.67
N LYS A 28 12.30 -10.88 8.75
CA LYS A 28 12.99 -10.93 7.45
C LYS A 28 14.45 -10.61 7.62
N ARG A 29 15.30 -11.51 7.13
CA ARG A 29 16.77 -11.39 7.12
C ARG A 29 17.29 -11.62 5.70
N GLY A 30 18.55 -11.30 5.47
CA GLY A 30 19.26 -11.49 4.21
C GLY A 30 19.80 -10.20 3.63
N ASP A 31 20.40 -10.33 2.46
CA ASP A 31 20.97 -9.19 1.75
C ASP A 31 19.90 -8.23 1.26
N LEU A 32 20.26 -6.95 1.20
CA LEU A 32 19.43 -5.91 0.62
C LEU A 32 19.39 -6.09 -0.90
N LEU A 33 18.21 -6.26 -1.44
CA LEU A 33 17.98 -6.42 -2.86
C LEU A 33 17.49 -5.09 -3.44
N LEU A 34 18.31 -4.49 -4.27
CA LEU A 34 18.04 -3.20 -4.90
C LEU A 34 18.34 -3.27 -6.38
N CYS A 35 17.62 -2.49 -7.17
CA CYS A 35 17.83 -2.38 -8.60
C CYS A 35 18.27 -0.97 -8.99
N GLY A 36 19.40 -0.88 -9.68
CA GLY A 36 19.96 0.39 -10.13
C GLY A 36 20.86 1.09 -9.12
N ASP A 37 20.89 2.40 -9.15
CA ASP A 37 21.64 3.23 -8.21
C ASP A 37 21.04 3.07 -6.80
N PRO A 38 21.81 2.65 -5.78
CA PRO A 38 21.32 2.43 -4.42
C PRO A 38 20.96 3.71 -3.65
N ASN A 39 20.60 4.77 -4.34
CA ASN A 39 20.17 6.04 -3.75
C ASN A 39 18.66 6.01 -3.44
N PHE A 40 18.31 6.29 -2.19
CA PHE A 40 16.94 6.43 -1.70
C PHE A 40 16.66 7.80 -1.09
N GLY A 41 17.52 8.80 -1.34
CA GLY A 41 17.45 10.12 -0.73
C GLY A 41 18.18 10.22 0.61
N GLU A 42 17.88 11.25 1.37
CA GLU A 42 18.62 11.60 2.59
C GLU A 42 17.68 11.68 3.79
N VAL A 43 18.05 10.95 4.85
CA VAL A 43 17.42 11.02 6.18
C VAL A 43 18.53 11.13 7.22
N ASP A 44 18.31 11.96 8.22
CA ASP A 44 19.23 12.10 9.34
C ASP A 44 18.50 11.98 10.68
N PHE A 45 18.47 10.75 11.22
CA PHE A 45 17.79 10.44 12.46
C PHE A 45 18.79 10.28 13.61
N SER A 46 18.55 10.97 14.71
CA SER A 46 19.36 10.82 15.92
C SER A 46 18.98 9.56 16.70
N LEU A 47 19.96 8.72 17.02
CA LEU A 47 19.79 7.47 17.75
C LEU A 47 20.56 7.50 19.07
N SER A 48 20.04 6.84 20.09
CA SER A 48 20.79 6.48 21.32
C SER A 48 21.54 5.14 21.20
N CYS A 49 21.33 4.38 20.13
CA CYS A 49 22.04 3.13 19.83
C CYS A 49 23.51 3.40 19.44
N ARG A 50 24.26 2.34 19.20
CA ARG A 50 25.65 2.41 18.72
C ARG A 50 25.77 3.35 17.53
N TYR A 51 26.73 4.27 17.59
CA TYR A 51 26.94 5.32 16.57
C TYR A 51 27.20 4.75 15.16
N ASP A 52 27.95 3.65 15.07
CA ASP A 52 28.29 2.98 13.81
C ASP A 52 27.08 2.35 13.10
N LEU A 53 25.91 2.28 13.74
CA LEU A 53 24.67 1.78 13.16
C LEU A 53 23.77 2.90 12.58
N ARG A 54 24.14 4.19 12.79
CA ARG A 54 23.30 5.32 12.37
C ARG A 54 23.06 5.39 10.87
N GLU A 55 24.11 5.25 10.05
CA GLU A 55 23.97 5.28 8.59
C GLU A 55 23.08 4.14 8.09
N LYS A 56 23.25 2.94 8.66
CA LYS A 56 22.38 1.80 8.34
C LYS A 56 20.93 2.05 8.75
N PHE A 57 20.69 2.67 9.91
CA PHE A 57 19.35 3.03 10.35
C PHE A 57 18.70 4.06 9.42
N ASN A 58 19.44 5.08 9.02
CA ASN A 58 18.98 6.10 8.07
C ASN A 58 18.61 5.48 6.71
N LEU A 59 19.41 4.54 6.20
CA LEU A 59 19.05 3.76 5.01
C LEU A 59 17.73 3.01 5.20
N GLY A 60 17.53 2.36 6.35
CA GLY A 60 16.26 1.70 6.65
C GLY A 60 15.06 2.66 6.64
N LEU A 61 15.23 3.89 7.15
CA LEU A 61 14.19 4.91 7.12
C LEU A 61 13.88 5.39 5.70
N THR A 62 14.90 5.60 4.85
CA THR A 62 14.66 5.98 3.44
C THR A 62 13.87 4.89 2.70
N LEU A 63 14.10 3.62 3.02
CA LEU A 63 13.32 2.49 2.50
C LEU A 63 11.88 2.49 3.01
N ILE A 64 11.63 2.74 4.31
CA ILE A 64 10.26 2.91 4.84
C ILE A 64 9.54 4.04 4.09
N HIS A 65 10.20 5.18 3.91
CA HIS A 65 9.64 6.34 3.23
C HIS A 65 9.38 6.11 1.74
N SER A 66 10.07 5.16 1.13
CA SER A 66 9.86 4.75 -0.26
C SER A 66 8.91 3.54 -0.38
N PHE A 67 8.30 3.10 0.73
CA PHE A 67 7.42 1.94 0.84
C PHE A 67 8.08 0.59 0.48
N GLU A 68 9.41 0.53 0.54
CA GLU A 68 10.21 -0.69 0.37
C GLU A 68 10.29 -1.47 1.71
N TYR A 69 9.15 -1.80 2.28
CA TYR A 69 9.03 -2.33 3.64
C TYR A 69 9.74 -3.66 3.87
N ALA A 70 9.77 -4.54 2.84
CA ALA A 70 10.45 -5.83 2.97
C ALA A 70 11.96 -5.66 3.12
N GLU A 71 12.55 -4.72 2.39
CA GLU A 71 13.97 -4.41 2.45
C GLU A 71 14.30 -3.60 3.71
N ALA A 72 13.42 -2.69 4.11
CA ALA A 72 13.55 -1.96 5.37
C ALA A 72 13.58 -2.91 6.58
N GLU A 73 12.69 -3.92 6.62
CA GLU A 73 12.67 -4.93 7.69
C GLU A 73 14.02 -5.65 7.79
N LYS A 74 14.64 -6.06 6.67
CA LYS A 74 15.97 -6.70 6.65
C LYS A 74 17.04 -5.79 7.26
N VAL A 75 17.03 -4.51 6.89
CA VAL A 75 18.00 -3.52 7.41
C VAL A 75 17.87 -3.39 8.92
N PHE A 76 16.66 -3.17 9.44
CA PHE A 76 16.47 -2.98 10.88
C PHE A 76 16.71 -4.24 11.70
N VAL A 77 16.32 -5.41 11.17
CA VAL A 77 16.63 -6.70 11.80
C VAL A 77 18.14 -6.91 11.86
N SER A 78 18.90 -6.54 10.82
CA SER A 78 20.37 -6.61 10.85
C SER A 78 21.00 -5.67 11.89
N ILE A 79 20.30 -4.61 12.29
CA ILE A 79 20.71 -3.77 13.43
C ILE A 79 20.43 -4.50 14.75
N LEU A 80 19.25 -5.09 14.90
CA LEU A 80 18.89 -5.87 16.09
C LEU A 80 19.81 -7.07 16.31
N ASP A 81 20.26 -7.71 15.23
CA ASP A 81 21.23 -8.82 15.30
C ASP A 81 22.63 -8.35 15.82
N GLN A 82 22.97 -7.06 15.68
CA GLN A 82 24.22 -6.45 16.14
C GLN A 82 24.10 -5.74 17.49
N ASP A 83 22.91 -5.20 17.80
CA ASP A 83 22.61 -4.43 19.01
C ASP A 83 21.16 -4.69 19.43
N LYS A 84 20.96 -5.71 20.28
CA LYS A 84 19.64 -6.11 20.77
C LYS A 84 19.00 -5.07 21.69
N ASP A 85 19.77 -4.10 22.18
CA ASP A 85 19.28 -3.02 23.05
C ASP A 85 18.88 -1.76 22.26
N CYS A 86 19.03 -1.76 20.94
CA CYS A 86 18.67 -0.63 20.09
C CYS A 86 17.14 -0.50 19.95
N VAL A 87 16.52 0.28 20.83
CA VAL A 87 15.05 0.46 20.91
C VAL A 87 14.44 0.93 19.59
N MET A 88 15.12 1.87 18.92
CA MET A 88 14.60 2.42 17.67
C MET A 88 14.60 1.39 16.52
N ALA A 89 15.47 0.37 16.59
CA ALA A 89 15.41 -0.71 15.61
C ALA A 89 14.17 -1.59 15.79
N TYR A 90 13.65 -1.78 17.01
CA TYR A 90 12.36 -2.43 17.24
C TYR A 90 11.21 -1.60 16.70
N TRP A 91 11.21 -0.29 16.97
CA TRP A 91 10.21 0.62 16.41
C TRP A 91 10.18 0.56 14.89
N ALA A 92 11.33 0.69 14.24
CA ALA A 92 11.45 0.73 12.80
C ALA A 92 11.12 -0.63 12.14
N THR A 93 11.50 -1.75 12.78
CA THR A 93 11.09 -3.09 12.37
C THR A 93 9.56 -3.24 12.46
N ALA A 94 8.93 -2.76 13.55
CA ALA A 94 7.48 -2.78 13.69
C ALA A 94 6.79 -1.93 12.61
N MET A 95 7.32 -0.75 12.28
CA MET A 95 6.82 0.09 11.18
C MET A 95 6.94 -0.64 9.82
N SER A 96 8.03 -1.36 9.59
CA SER A 96 8.21 -2.17 8.38
C SER A 96 7.22 -3.34 8.30
N ILE A 97 6.99 -4.04 9.42
CA ILE A 97 6.01 -5.14 9.53
C ILE A 97 4.57 -4.64 9.35
N LEU A 98 4.25 -3.44 9.84
CA LEU A 98 2.94 -2.80 9.63
C LEU A 98 2.65 -2.66 8.14
N ASN A 99 3.70 -2.53 7.34
CA ASN A 99 3.62 -2.36 5.90
C ASN A 99 2.82 -1.07 5.58
N HIS A 100 1.98 -1.08 4.59
CA HIS A 100 1.33 0.09 4.01
C HIS A 100 0.39 0.83 5.01
N PRO A 101 0.81 1.93 5.68
CA PRO A 101 0.00 2.60 6.69
C PRO A 101 -1.27 3.24 6.12
N LEU A 102 -1.30 3.52 4.81
CA LEU A 102 -2.47 4.03 4.10
C LEU A 102 -3.50 2.93 3.79
N SER A 103 -3.14 1.64 3.90
CA SER A 103 -4.04 0.52 3.62
C SER A 103 -5.27 0.53 4.53
N PHE A 104 -6.45 0.27 3.96
CA PHE A 104 -7.70 0.10 4.72
C PHE A 104 -7.77 -1.22 5.48
N ARG A 105 -6.98 -2.21 5.09
CA ARG A 105 -6.92 -3.54 5.72
C ARG A 105 -5.47 -3.88 6.01
N GLN A 106 -5.23 -4.31 7.24
CA GLN A 106 -3.93 -4.79 7.66
C GLN A 106 -3.97 -6.32 7.82
N ASN A 107 -2.87 -6.97 7.43
CA ASN A 107 -2.76 -8.41 7.53
C ASN A 107 -2.70 -8.85 9.01
N PRO A 108 -3.58 -9.76 9.48
CA PRO A 108 -3.56 -10.26 10.85
C PRO A 108 -2.22 -10.90 11.27
N GLU A 109 -1.53 -11.58 10.35
CA GLU A 109 -0.21 -12.16 10.61
C GLU A 109 0.85 -11.08 10.87
N SER A 110 0.84 -10.01 10.08
CA SER A 110 1.71 -8.85 10.31
C SER A 110 1.42 -8.18 11.65
N LEU A 111 0.15 -8.04 12.02
CA LEU A 111 -0.24 -7.46 13.30
C LEU A 111 0.25 -8.32 14.47
N LYS A 112 0.12 -9.63 14.37
CA LYS A 112 0.62 -10.57 15.37
C LYS A 112 2.15 -10.48 15.51
N ARG A 113 2.89 -10.53 14.38
CA ARG A 113 4.36 -10.43 14.37
C ARG A 113 4.83 -9.11 15.01
N GLY A 114 4.20 -7.98 14.67
CA GLY A 114 4.55 -6.68 15.24
C GLY A 114 4.23 -6.59 16.73
N GLU A 115 3.11 -7.16 17.21
CA GLU A 115 2.78 -7.23 18.63
C GLU A 115 3.81 -8.06 19.41
N GLU A 116 4.21 -9.22 18.89
CA GLU A 116 5.23 -10.08 19.48
C GLU A 116 6.58 -9.35 19.58
N LEU A 117 7.02 -8.70 18.49
CA LEU A 117 8.24 -7.90 18.48
C LEU A 117 8.22 -6.77 19.51
N LEU A 118 7.13 -6.02 19.59
CA LEU A 118 6.98 -4.92 20.54
C LEU A 118 6.88 -5.40 22.00
N ASN A 119 6.41 -6.61 22.26
CA ASN A 119 6.44 -7.22 23.58
C ASN A 119 7.88 -7.53 24.01
N VAL A 120 8.77 -7.94 23.10
CA VAL A 120 10.23 -8.04 23.40
C VAL A 120 10.78 -6.65 23.73
N ALA A 121 10.48 -5.63 22.90
CA ALA A 121 10.97 -4.27 23.12
C ALA A 121 10.56 -3.67 24.48
N LYS A 122 9.38 -4.01 25.01
CA LYS A 122 8.91 -3.55 26.32
C LYS A 122 9.78 -4.01 27.51
N THR A 123 10.60 -5.04 27.33
CA THR A 123 11.51 -5.53 28.37
C THR A 123 12.79 -4.70 28.46
N LEU A 124 13.05 -3.83 27.48
CA LEU A 124 14.25 -3.01 27.41
C LEU A 124 14.15 -1.79 28.32
N ILE A 125 15.31 -1.35 28.81
CA ILE A 125 15.44 -0.10 29.57
C ILE A 125 15.60 1.05 28.56
N VAL A 126 14.59 1.88 28.44
CA VAL A 126 14.60 3.03 27.53
C VAL A 126 14.91 4.30 28.32
N ASN A 127 16.14 4.82 28.17
CA ASN A 127 16.59 6.03 28.86
C ASN A 127 16.31 7.32 28.07
N ASN A 128 16.01 7.22 26.79
CA ASN A 128 15.70 8.34 25.90
C ASN A 128 14.18 8.51 25.81
N GLU A 129 13.63 9.60 26.34
CA GLU A 129 12.20 9.86 26.38
C GLU A 129 11.60 9.96 24.97
N ARG A 130 12.29 10.58 24.01
CA ARG A 130 11.85 10.67 22.62
C ARG A 130 11.70 9.29 21.99
N GLU A 131 12.71 8.43 22.14
CA GLU A 131 12.66 7.07 21.58
C GLU A 131 11.57 6.21 22.23
N LYS A 132 11.34 6.40 23.53
CA LYS A 132 10.23 5.79 24.25
C LYS A 132 8.89 6.23 23.67
N ASP A 133 8.71 7.51 23.41
CA ASP A 133 7.46 8.04 22.84
C ASP A 133 7.21 7.49 21.42
N TYR A 134 8.22 7.33 20.58
CA TYR A 134 8.11 6.66 19.28
C TYR A 134 7.67 5.20 19.41
N LEU A 135 8.27 4.46 20.34
CA LEU A 135 7.93 3.06 20.61
C LEU A 135 6.49 2.94 21.14
N ASP A 136 6.10 3.82 22.05
CA ASP A 136 4.74 3.86 22.60
C ASP A 136 3.72 4.20 21.49
N ALA A 137 4.05 5.11 20.58
CA ALA A 137 3.19 5.46 19.46
C ALA A 137 2.92 4.28 18.51
N VAL A 138 3.99 3.61 18.03
CA VAL A 138 3.81 2.47 17.11
C VAL A 138 3.08 1.31 17.80
N SER A 139 3.29 1.13 19.10
CA SER A 139 2.61 0.08 19.88
C SER A 139 1.08 0.19 19.83
N ILE A 140 0.55 1.38 19.61
CA ILE A 140 -0.90 1.60 19.49
C ILE A 140 -1.48 0.89 18.27
N TYR A 141 -0.74 0.78 17.18
CA TYR A 141 -1.20 0.07 15.98
C TYR A 141 -1.42 -1.42 16.24
N PHE A 142 -0.59 -2.02 17.09
CA PHE A 142 -0.56 -3.46 17.32
C PHE A 142 -1.33 -3.87 18.58
N LYS A 143 -1.61 -2.91 19.47
CA LYS A 143 -2.34 -3.20 20.71
C LYS A 143 -3.81 -3.51 20.43
N ASP A 144 -4.29 -4.63 20.98
CA ASP A 144 -5.72 -5.01 20.96
C ASP A 144 -6.28 -5.09 19.51
N TRP A 145 -5.43 -5.48 18.56
CA TRP A 145 -5.76 -5.51 17.14
C TRP A 145 -6.87 -6.50 16.79
N GLN A 146 -7.09 -7.51 17.64
CA GLN A 146 -8.15 -8.50 17.45
C GLN A 146 -9.55 -7.89 17.71
N ASN A 147 -9.64 -6.88 18.57
CA ASN A 147 -10.90 -6.27 19.00
C ASN A 147 -11.13 -4.87 18.41
N LEU A 148 -10.07 -4.18 17.98
CA LEU A 148 -10.14 -2.84 17.41
C LEU A 148 -9.99 -2.89 15.88
N ASP A 149 -10.93 -2.26 15.18
CA ASP A 149 -10.83 -2.10 13.73
C ASP A 149 -9.63 -1.21 13.33
N THR A 150 -9.23 -1.33 12.07
CA THR A 150 -8.07 -0.61 11.52
C THR A 150 -8.21 0.91 11.64
N GLN A 151 -9.40 1.47 11.39
CA GLN A 151 -9.62 2.91 11.44
C GLN A 151 -9.49 3.46 12.86
N THR A 152 -10.04 2.76 13.85
CA THR A 152 -9.89 3.12 15.27
C THR A 152 -8.42 3.13 15.69
N ARG A 153 -7.61 2.14 15.26
CA ARG A 153 -6.18 2.09 15.59
C ARG A 153 -5.40 3.21 14.92
N LYS A 154 -5.71 3.53 13.66
CA LYS A 154 -5.13 4.67 12.92
C LYS A 154 -5.42 6.01 13.62
N LEU A 155 -6.65 6.26 14.02
CA LEU A 155 -7.02 7.49 14.73
C LEU A 155 -6.28 7.64 16.07
N LYS A 156 -6.13 6.54 16.82
CA LYS A 156 -5.35 6.57 18.07
C LYS A 156 -3.86 6.83 17.81
N TYR A 157 -3.31 6.26 16.74
CA TYR A 157 -1.93 6.51 16.33
C TYR A 157 -1.74 7.97 15.89
N GLU A 158 -2.65 8.51 15.05
CA GLU A 158 -2.63 9.92 14.65
C GLU A 158 -2.60 10.84 15.87
N SER A 159 -3.50 10.60 16.85
CA SER A 159 -3.54 11.40 18.08
C SER A 159 -2.22 11.33 18.85
N LYS A 160 -1.59 10.15 18.94
CA LYS A 160 -0.30 10.00 19.61
C LYS A 160 0.82 10.67 18.84
N MET A 161 0.83 10.58 17.52
CA MET A 161 1.81 11.28 16.69
C MET A 161 1.63 12.80 16.74
N GLU A 162 0.40 13.31 16.92
CA GLU A 162 0.16 14.74 17.17
C GLU A 162 0.81 15.20 18.48
N GLU A 163 0.70 14.42 19.56
CA GLU A 163 1.39 14.70 20.83
C GLU A 163 2.91 14.78 20.63
N LEU A 164 3.51 13.83 19.88
CA LEU A 164 4.93 13.83 19.59
C LEU A 164 5.32 15.06 18.77
N TYR A 165 4.57 15.36 17.71
CA TYR A 165 4.81 16.52 16.85
C TYR A 165 4.80 17.85 17.62
N LEU A 166 3.87 18.00 18.56
CA LEU A 166 3.81 19.19 19.41
C LEU A 166 4.94 19.24 20.46
N LYS A 167 5.40 18.07 20.92
CA LYS A 167 6.48 17.94 21.91
C LYS A 167 7.87 18.11 21.30
N TYR A 168 8.11 17.57 20.10
CA TYR A 168 9.41 17.52 19.42
C TYR A 168 9.40 18.33 18.13
N GLN A 169 9.18 19.64 18.22
CA GLN A 169 8.95 20.53 17.07
C GLN A 169 10.14 20.61 16.10
N ASP A 170 11.36 20.33 16.55
CA ASP A 170 12.57 20.33 15.73
C ASP A 170 12.88 18.93 15.13
N ASP A 171 12.05 17.92 15.42
CA ASP A 171 12.23 16.57 14.90
C ASP A 171 11.50 16.40 13.56
N VAL A 172 12.28 16.39 12.49
CA VAL A 172 11.77 16.25 11.11
C VAL A 172 10.97 14.96 10.94
N GLU A 173 11.48 13.84 11.45
CA GLU A 173 10.82 12.54 11.31
C GLU A 173 9.48 12.48 12.06
N THR A 174 9.41 13.10 13.24
CA THR A 174 8.12 13.23 13.95
C THR A 174 7.09 13.96 13.10
N ALA A 175 7.48 15.05 12.43
CA ALA A 175 6.58 15.79 11.55
C ALA A 175 6.18 14.99 10.30
N VAL A 176 7.12 14.24 9.71
CA VAL A 176 6.88 13.40 8.52
C VAL A 176 5.94 12.24 8.85
N PHE A 177 6.18 11.49 9.93
CA PHE A 177 5.31 10.39 10.35
C PHE A 177 3.95 10.88 10.87
N TYR A 178 3.89 12.04 11.52
CA TYR A 178 2.60 12.66 11.85
C TYR A 178 1.79 13.03 10.61
N SER A 179 2.43 13.62 9.60
CA SER A 179 1.79 13.95 8.34
C SER A 179 1.22 12.70 7.64
N LEU A 180 1.98 11.60 7.64
CA LEU A 180 1.52 10.31 7.12
C LEU A 180 0.33 9.77 7.94
N ALA A 181 0.36 9.90 9.27
CA ALA A 181 -0.75 9.47 10.14
C ALA A 181 -2.04 10.27 9.88
N VAL A 182 -1.93 11.59 9.70
CA VAL A 182 -3.05 12.46 9.32
C VAL A 182 -3.64 12.04 7.98
N LEU A 183 -2.80 11.79 6.98
CA LEU A 183 -3.27 11.31 5.68
C LEU A 183 -3.95 9.94 5.78
N ALA A 184 -3.40 9.02 6.57
CA ALA A 184 -3.92 7.66 6.73
C ALA A 184 -5.32 7.58 7.34
N THR A 185 -5.77 8.66 7.97
CA THR A 185 -7.10 8.79 8.59
C THR A 185 -8.04 9.71 7.82
N ALA A 186 -7.60 10.23 6.65
CA ALA A 186 -8.44 11.06 5.79
C ALA A 186 -9.65 10.27 5.28
N GLU A 187 -10.82 10.86 5.34
CA GLU A 187 -12.05 10.24 4.85
C GLU A 187 -12.17 10.40 3.33
N LEU A 188 -12.49 9.31 2.64
CA LEU A 188 -12.62 9.30 1.17
C LEU A 188 -13.72 10.25 0.66
N ASN A 189 -14.74 10.47 1.48
CA ASN A 189 -15.88 11.32 1.13
C ASN A 189 -15.71 12.79 1.51
N ASP A 190 -14.63 13.16 2.23
CA ASP A 190 -14.34 14.55 2.57
C ASP A 190 -13.82 15.31 1.34
N LYS A 191 -14.72 16.00 0.64
CA LYS A 191 -14.38 16.86 -0.50
C LYS A 191 -13.79 18.21 -0.11
N THR A 192 -13.62 18.48 1.20
CA THR A 192 -12.88 19.65 1.68
C THR A 192 -11.38 19.41 1.68
N TYR A 193 -10.98 18.12 1.66
CA TYR A 193 -9.58 17.67 1.73
C TYR A 193 -8.85 18.23 2.96
N SER A 194 -9.56 18.33 4.09
CA SER A 194 -9.04 19.01 5.27
C SER A 194 -7.77 18.36 5.82
N LYS A 195 -7.74 17.03 5.93
CA LYS A 195 -6.58 16.28 6.40
C LYS A 195 -5.44 16.28 5.38
N GLN A 196 -5.73 16.11 4.11
CA GLN A 196 -4.74 16.16 3.04
C GLN A 196 -4.04 17.53 3.01
N LYS A 197 -4.78 18.62 3.12
CA LYS A 197 -4.23 19.97 3.18
C LYS A 197 -3.42 20.20 4.45
N LYS A 198 -3.90 19.74 5.64
CA LYS A 198 -3.16 19.83 6.90
C LYS A 198 -1.81 19.14 6.79
N SER A 199 -1.80 17.89 6.34
CA SER A 199 -0.60 17.09 6.16
C SER A 199 0.34 17.72 5.11
N GLY A 200 -0.19 18.08 3.94
CA GLY A 200 0.57 18.71 2.87
C GLY A 200 1.27 19.99 3.30
N GLN A 201 0.59 20.88 4.02
CA GLN A 201 1.18 22.15 4.51
C GLN A 201 2.36 21.94 5.49
N ILE A 202 2.34 20.88 6.29
CA ILE A 202 3.48 20.52 7.16
C ILE A 202 4.66 20.10 6.29
N LEU A 203 4.41 19.22 5.31
CA LEU A 203 5.45 18.67 4.45
C LEU A 203 6.04 19.71 3.48
N GLU A 204 5.23 20.60 2.92
CA GLU A 204 5.70 21.69 2.04
C GLU A 204 6.74 22.57 2.73
N LYS A 205 6.49 22.94 4.00
CA LYS A 205 7.45 23.73 4.79
C LYS A 205 8.76 22.96 5.02
N LEU A 206 8.68 21.66 5.24
CA LEU A 206 9.87 20.83 5.42
C LEU A 206 10.62 20.64 4.10
N PHE A 207 9.92 20.54 2.96
CA PHE A 207 10.53 20.32 1.65
C PHE A 207 11.49 21.44 1.24
N GLU A 208 11.23 22.68 1.67
CA GLU A 208 12.15 23.81 1.44
C GLU A 208 13.53 23.60 2.07
N SER A 209 13.58 22.98 3.26
CA SER A 209 14.81 22.75 4.02
C SER A 209 15.42 21.37 3.79
N TYR A 210 14.59 20.38 3.40
CA TYR A 210 14.97 18.98 3.22
C TYR A 210 14.53 18.46 1.85
N PRO A 211 15.03 19.05 0.74
CA PRO A 211 14.54 18.74 -0.61
C PRO A 211 14.87 17.34 -1.10
N ASN A 212 15.83 16.65 -0.47
CA ASN A 212 16.24 15.27 -0.79
C ASN A 212 15.62 14.21 0.14
N HIS A 213 14.71 14.61 1.02
CA HIS A 213 14.08 13.68 1.95
C HIS A 213 12.96 12.90 1.26
N PRO A 214 13.07 11.56 1.11
CA PRO A 214 12.13 10.78 0.29
C PRO A 214 10.71 10.81 0.84
N GLY A 215 10.54 10.70 2.17
CA GLY A 215 9.21 10.72 2.80
C GLY A 215 8.46 12.03 2.61
N ILE A 216 9.16 13.16 2.64
CA ILE A 216 8.54 14.47 2.43
C ILE A 216 7.98 14.55 1.01
N ALA A 217 8.81 14.26 0.00
CA ALA A 217 8.39 14.33 -1.40
C ALA A 217 7.27 13.32 -1.70
N HIS A 218 7.42 12.09 -1.24
CA HIS A 218 6.47 11.00 -1.44
C HIS A 218 5.08 11.34 -0.85
N TYR A 219 5.06 11.79 0.39
CA TYR A 219 3.79 12.04 1.08
C TYR A 219 3.09 13.32 0.60
N ILE A 220 3.83 14.31 0.05
CA ILE A 220 3.22 15.43 -0.69
C ILE A 220 2.42 14.91 -1.89
N ILE A 221 2.99 13.96 -2.66
CA ILE A 221 2.29 13.36 -3.81
C ILE A 221 1.01 12.66 -3.33
N HIS A 222 1.09 11.82 -2.31
CA HIS A 222 -0.09 11.14 -1.77
C HIS A 222 -1.16 12.10 -1.23
N ASN A 223 -0.77 13.19 -0.58
CA ASN A 223 -1.70 14.19 -0.06
C ASN A 223 -2.48 14.89 -1.17
N TYR A 224 -1.86 15.11 -2.31
CA TYR A 224 -2.43 15.89 -3.40
C TYR A 224 -2.86 15.05 -4.62
N ASP A 225 -2.92 13.73 -4.47
CA ASP A 225 -3.42 12.82 -5.51
C ASP A 225 -4.96 12.92 -5.67
N SER A 226 -5.42 14.07 -6.07
CA SER A 226 -6.81 14.32 -6.44
C SER A 226 -6.88 15.37 -7.57
N PRO A 227 -7.92 15.37 -8.40
CA PRO A 227 -8.04 16.36 -9.48
C PRO A 227 -7.93 17.81 -9.02
N GLU A 228 -8.46 18.11 -7.83
CA GLU A 228 -8.48 19.46 -7.27
C GLU A 228 -7.12 19.92 -6.74
N LEU A 229 -6.30 18.99 -6.22
CA LEU A 229 -5.07 19.33 -5.51
C LEU A 229 -3.79 18.97 -6.29
N ALA A 230 -3.87 18.16 -7.34
CA ALA A 230 -2.71 17.62 -8.04
C ALA A 230 -1.72 18.69 -8.53
N HIS A 231 -2.22 19.87 -8.92
CA HIS A 231 -1.39 20.97 -9.36
C HIS A 231 -0.39 21.44 -8.29
N MET A 232 -0.70 21.23 -6.99
CA MET A 232 0.17 21.61 -5.87
C MET A 232 1.38 20.67 -5.73
N ALA A 233 1.26 19.42 -6.19
CA ALA A 233 2.35 18.45 -6.10
C ALA A 233 3.22 18.37 -7.37
N LEU A 234 2.93 19.09 -8.43
CA LEU A 234 3.58 18.89 -9.73
C LEU A 234 5.11 19.04 -9.68
N GLU A 235 5.61 20.08 -9.01
CA GLU A 235 7.07 20.29 -8.87
C GLU A 235 7.73 19.16 -8.07
N THR A 236 7.11 18.77 -6.97
CA THR A 236 7.59 17.69 -6.10
C THR A 236 7.56 16.35 -6.84
N ALA A 237 6.50 16.06 -7.60
CA ALA A 237 6.39 14.86 -8.42
C ALA A 237 7.55 14.74 -9.43
N ARG A 238 7.91 15.81 -10.10
CA ARG A 238 9.05 15.82 -11.04
C ARG A 238 10.42 15.60 -10.39
N LYS A 239 10.52 15.84 -9.08
CA LYS A 239 11.78 15.64 -8.32
C LYS A 239 11.86 14.25 -7.66
N TYR A 240 10.73 13.64 -7.30
CA TYR A 240 10.74 12.46 -6.43
C TYR A 240 11.47 11.25 -7.03
N ALA A 241 11.26 10.94 -8.30
CA ALA A 241 11.97 9.85 -8.97
C ALA A 241 13.50 10.03 -8.98
N ILE A 242 13.98 11.29 -8.95
CA ILE A 242 15.41 11.62 -8.86
C ILE A 242 15.92 11.45 -7.41
N ILE A 243 15.08 11.69 -6.41
CA ILE A 243 15.44 11.55 -4.99
C ILE A 243 15.65 10.08 -4.63
N ALA A 244 14.80 9.18 -5.09
CA ALA A 244 14.84 7.75 -4.76
C ALA A 244 14.82 6.85 -6.01
N PRO A 245 15.83 6.94 -6.90
CA PRO A 245 15.81 6.24 -8.19
C PRO A 245 15.89 4.71 -8.10
N ALA A 246 16.29 4.18 -6.94
CA ALA A 246 16.37 2.73 -6.72
C ALA A 246 15.02 2.08 -6.35
N SER A 247 13.97 2.87 -6.10
CA SER A 247 12.66 2.35 -5.75
C SER A 247 11.72 2.35 -6.95
N ALA A 248 11.19 1.18 -7.32
CA ALA A 248 10.15 1.06 -8.34
C ALA A 248 8.91 1.89 -7.98
N HIS A 249 8.55 1.93 -6.70
CA HIS A 249 7.45 2.74 -6.21
C HIS A 249 7.71 4.24 -6.35
N ALA A 250 8.94 4.72 -6.04
CA ALA A 250 9.29 6.13 -6.21
C ALA A 250 9.31 6.56 -7.69
N GLN A 251 9.69 5.65 -8.59
CA GLN A 251 9.59 5.88 -10.03
C GLN A 251 8.13 5.99 -10.51
N HIS A 252 7.23 5.20 -9.92
CA HIS A 252 5.81 5.19 -10.25
C HIS A 252 5.05 6.43 -9.72
N MET A 253 5.32 6.85 -8.48
CA MET A 253 4.52 7.84 -7.76
C MET A 253 4.28 9.18 -8.48
N PRO A 254 5.24 9.75 -9.23
CA PRO A 254 4.98 10.96 -10.02
C PRO A 254 3.82 10.81 -11.00
N SER A 255 3.60 9.61 -11.53
CA SER A 255 2.54 9.34 -12.50
C SER A 255 1.13 9.52 -11.94
N HIS A 256 0.93 9.43 -10.62
CA HIS A 256 -0.33 9.78 -9.98
C HIS A 256 -0.71 11.22 -10.28
N ILE A 257 0.23 12.15 -10.08
CA ILE A 257 0.03 13.57 -10.35
C ILE A 257 -0.08 13.84 -11.84
N PHE A 258 0.81 13.25 -12.65
CA PHE A 258 0.81 13.41 -14.09
C PHE A 258 -0.51 12.96 -14.71
N THR A 259 -1.06 11.84 -14.24
CA THR A 259 -2.36 11.32 -14.67
C THR A 259 -3.49 12.27 -14.32
N ARG A 260 -3.52 12.84 -13.09
CA ARG A 260 -4.53 13.84 -12.69
C ARG A 260 -4.50 15.09 -13.54
N LEU A 261 -3.32 15.48 -14.03
CA LEU A 261 -3.10 16.69 -14.82
C LEU A 261 -3.10 16.47 -16.34
N GLY A 262 -3.29 15.23 -16.81
CA GLY A 262 -3.28 14.90 -18.24
C GLY A 262 -1.86 14.97 -18.86
N LEU A 263 -0.81 14.84 -18.07
CA LEU A 263 0.58 14.84 -18.50
C LEU A 263 1.02 13.43 -18.90
N TRP A 264 0.38 12.90 -19.95
CA TRP A 264 0.46 11.48 -20.32
C TRP A 264 1.86 11.01 -20.68
N LYS A 265 2.67 11.86 -21.35
CA LYS A 265 4.05 11.51 -21.71
C LYS A 265 4.94 11.34 -20.49
N GLU A 266 4.77 12.20 -19.48
CA GLU A 266 5.49 12.12 -18.22
C GLU A 266 5.01 10.89 -17.42
N SER A 267 3.71 10.59 -17.46
CA SER A 267 3.15 9.37 -16.84
C SER A 267 3.70 8.10 -17.48
N ILE A 268 3.83 8.05 -18.81
CA ILE A 268 4.41 6.92 -19.54
C ILE A 268 5.89 6.73 -19.16
N SER A 269 6.69 7.81 -19.18
CA SER A 269 8.10 7.73 -18.81
C SER A 269 8.27 7.18 -17.39
N SER A 270 7.55 7.77 -16.44
CA SER A 270 7.57 7.37 -15.02
C SER A 270 7.24 5.88 -14.82
N ASN A 271 6.20 5.39 -15.48
CA ASN A 271 5.81 3.98 -15.34
C ASN A 271 6.68 3.01 -16.13
N THR A 272 7.30 3.45 -17.24
CA THR A 272 8.31 2.64 -17.95
C THR A 272 9.51 2.38 -17.05
N ASP A 273 10.03 3.42 -16.39
CA ASP A 273 11.15 3.29 -15.44
C ASP A 273 10.77 2.41 -14.24
N SER A 274 9.57 2.62 -13.70
CA SER A 274 9.04 1.80 -12.60
C SER A 274 8.90 0.31 -12.98
N ALA A 275 8.34 0.01 -14.14
CA ALA A 275 8.19 -1.37 -14.60
C ALA A 275 9.54 -2.05 -14.77
N GLN A 276 10.55 -1.36 -15.33
CA GLN A 276 11.90 -1.88 -15.47
C GLN A 276 12.56 -2.18 -14.11
N SER A 277 12.43 -1.26 -13.15
CA SER A 277 12.92 -1.45 -11.78
C SER A 277 12.22 -2.62 -11.09
N ALA A 278 10.91 -2.78 -11.32
CA ALA A 278 10.14 -3.87 -10.74
C ALA A 278 10.54 -5.24 -11.30
N VAL A 279 10.78 -5.34 -12.61
CA VAL A 279 11.29 -6.58 -13.25
C VAL A 279 12.66 -6.95 -12.68
N CYS A 280 13.58 -6.01 -12.60
CA CYS A 280 14.92 -6.23 -12.04
C CYS A 280 14.85 -6.74 -10.58
N TYR A 281 13.97 -6.17 -9.75
CA TYR A 281 13.75 -6.64 -8.38
C TYR A 281 13.16 -8.06 -8.36
N ALA A 282 12.17 -8.34 -9.22
CA ALA A 282 11.56 -9.65 -9.32
C ALA A 282 12.58 -10.73 -9.68
N GLU A 283 13.46 -10.47 -10.67
CA GLU A 283 14.54 -11.40 -11.07
C GLU A 283 15.47 -11.77 -9.90
N SER A 284 15.65 -10.84 -8.95
CA SER A 284 16.51 -11.06 -7.78
C SER A 284 15.81 -11.80 -6.64
N VAL A 285 14.49 -11.61 -6.49
CA VAL A 285 13.70 -12.14 -5.35
C VAL A 285 12.96 -13.43 -5.70
N ASN A 286 12.32 -13.45 -6.87
CA ASN A 286 11.51 -14.57 -7.35
C ASN A 286 11.43 -14.54 -8.88
N PRO A 287 12.44 -15.07 -9.59
CA PRO A 287 12.55 -14.99 -11.05
C PRO A 287 11.42 -15.71 -11.81
N GLU A 288 10.64 -16.55 -11.12
CA GLU A 288 9.51 -17.28 -11.73
C GLU A 288 8.18 -16.50 -11.65
N ALA A 289 8.20 -15.31 -11.02
CA ALA A 289 6.97 -14.55 -10.78
C ALA A 289 7.16 -13.05 -11.03
N ASN A 290 6.10 -12.38 -11.48
CA ASN A 290 6.07 -10.93 -11.65
C ASN A 290 5.78 -10.22 -10.33
N TRP A 291 6.50 -9.17 -10.03
CA TRP A 291 6.21 -8.34 -8.87
C TRP A 291 4.99 -7.44 -9.13
N VAL A 292 4.14 -7.31 -8.12
CA VAL A 292 2.92 -6.50 -8.20
C VAL A 292 3.16 -5.06 -8.65
N SER A 293 4.33 -4.49 -8.38
CA SER A 293 4.69 -3.13 -8.80
C SER A 293 4.82 -3.01 -10.31
N GLU A 294 5.32 -4.04 -11.01
CA GLU A 294 5.32 -4.10 -12.47
C GLU A 294 3.89 -4.06 -13.02
N ILE A 295 3.02 -4.92 -12.48
CA ILE A 295 1.62 -5.03 -12.92
C ILE A 295 0.89 -3.69 -12.72
N HIS A 296 1.17 -3.00 -11.61
CA HIS A 296 0.62 -1.69 -11.33
C HIS A 296 1.13 -0.60 -12.28
N ALA A 297 2.40 -0.63 -12.63
CA ALA A 297 2.98 0.28 -13.63
C ALA A 297 2.36 0.04 -15.03
N LEU A 298 2.17 -1.24 -15.42
CA LEU A 298 1.52 -1.60 -16.70
C LEU A 298 0.08 -1.07 -16.79
N ASP A 299 -0.68 -1.06 -15.69
CA ASP A 299 -2.03 -0.46 -15.66
C ASP A 299 -1.99 1.02 -16.05
N TYR A 300 -1.06 1.78 -15.47
CA TYR A 300 -0.89 3.20 -15.78
C TYR A 300 -0.38 3.42 -17.22
N LEU A 301 0.52 2.57 -17.72
CA LEU A 301 1.00 2.63 -19.11
C LEU A 301 -0.15 2.44 -20.10
N VAL A 302 -0.94 1.37 -19.93
CA VAL A 302 -2.10 1.14 -20.82
C VAL A 302 -3.07 2.31 -20.76
N TYR A 303 -3.37 2.82 -19.56
CA TYR A 303 -4.26 3.96 -19.42
C TYR A 303 -3.72 5.21 -20.11
N ALA A 304 -2.46 5.56 -19.90
CA ALA A 304 -1.86 6.76 -20.48
C ALA A 304 -1.76 6.67 -22.02
N HIS A 305 -1.42 5.51 -22.58
CA HIS A 305 -1.42 5.29 -24.03
C HIS A 305 -2.83 5.43 -24.63
N LEU A 306 -3.85 4.85 -23.99
CA LEU A 306 -5.25 5.01 -24.43
C LEU A 306 -5.68 6.47 -24.42
N GLN A 307 -5.30 7.25 -23.40
CA GLN A 307 -5.64 8.68 -23.32
C GLN A 307 -4.95 9.51 -24.41
N GLN A 308 -3.84 9.05 -24.95
CA GLN A 308 -3.20 9.66 -26.12
C GLN A 308 -3.75 9.16 -27.46
N GLY A 309 -4.67 8.18 -27.45
CA GLY A 309 -5.16 7.52 -28.65
C GLY A 309 -4.16 6.55 -29.28
N ASP A 310 -3.09 6.20 -28.54
CA ASP A 310 -2.07 5.25 -28.98
C ASP A 310 -2.49 3.81 -28.60
N ASN A 311 -3.41 3.29 -29.39
CA ASN A 311 -3.95 1.95 -29.18
C ASN A 311 -2.91 0.84 -29.43
N GLU A 312 -1.91 1.08 -30.28
CA GLU A 312 -0.87 0.10 -30.59
C GLU A 312 0.04 -0.12 -29.36
N SER A 313 0.50 0.95 -28.74
CA SER A 313 1.28 0.86 -27.50
C SER A 313 0.47 0.32 -26.34
N ALA A 314 -0.81 0.73 -26.20
CA ALA A 314 -1.69 0.19 -25.17
C ALA A 314 -1.88 -1.33 -25.32
N GLN A 315 -2.06 -1.82 -26.54
CA GLN A 315 -2.16 -3.25 -26.82
C GLN A 315 -0.86 -3.99 -26.51
N TYR A 316 0.30 -3.39 -26.83
CA TYR A 316 1.61 -3.97 -26.55
C TYR A 316 1.81 -4.18 -25.04
N GLU A 317 1.50 -3.19 -24.21
CA GLU A 317 1.61 -3.32 -22.76
C GLU A 317 0.61 -4.35 -22.19
N MET A 318 -0.59 -4.42 -22.78
CA MET A 318 -1.59 -5.41 -22.38
C MET A 318 -1.15 -6.85 -22.74
N GLU A 319 -0.45 -7.08 -23.87
CA GLU A 319 0.08 -8.41 -24.19
C GLU A 319 1.11 -8.88 -23.15
N LYS A 320 1.95 -8.00 -22.62
CA LYS A 320 2.85 -8.34 -21.49
C LYS A 320 2.05 -8.86 -20.28
N MET A 321 0.93 -8.21 -19.96
CA MET A 321 0.09 -8.64 -18.83
C MET A 321 -0.54 -10.03 -19.05
N LYS A 322 -0.84 -10.43 -20.28
CA LYS A 322 -1.38 -11.76 -20.60
C LYS A 322 -0.39 -12.89 -20.32
N GLU A 323 0.91 -12.60 -20.42
CA GLU A 323 1.96 -13.60 -20.17
C GLU A 323 2.18 -13.87 -18.68
N ILE A 324 1.64 -13.00 -17.79
CA ILE A 324 1.79 -13.14 -16.34
C ILE A 324 1.00 -14.35 -15.83
N LYS A 325 1.69 -15.27 -15.15
CA LYS A 325 1.10 -16.48 -14.53
C LYS A 325 1.24 -16.48 -13.02
N GLU A 326 2.41 -16.09 -12.53
CA GLU A 326 2.75 -16.06 -11.12
C GLU A 326 2.96 -14.60 -10.68
N VAL A 327 2.31 -14.20 -9.60
CA VAL A 327 2.37 -12.84 -9.03
C VAL A 327 2.81 -12.91 -7.58
N PHE A 328 3.71 -12.04 -7.17
CA PHE A 328 4.08 -11.87 -5.77
C PHE A 328 4.07 -10.40 -5.32
N PRO A 329 3.66 -10.14 -4.07
CA PRO A 329 2.89 -11.07 -3.25
C PRO A 329 1.55 -11.43 -3.92
N SER A 330 1.13 -12.69 -3.79
CA SER A 330 -0.17 -13.14 -4.28
C SER A 330 -1.31 -12.41 -3.54
N ASN A 331 -2.46 -12.26 -4.18
CA ASN A 331 -3.66 -11.62 -3.62
C ASN A 331 -3.50 -10.13 -3.24
N HIS A 332 -2.47 -9.45 -3.79
CA HIS A 332 -2.32 -8.02 -3.61
C HIS A 332 -3.40 -7.26 -4.39
N TYR A 333 -4.02 -6.26 -3.72
CA TYR A 333 -5.16 -5.53 -4.28
C TYR A 333 -4.84 -4.85 -5.62
N ALA A 334 -3.72 -4.10 -5.72
CA ALA A 334 -3.37 -3.40 -6.95
C ALA A 334 -3.11 -4.37 -8.12
N GLY A 335 -2.46 -5.52 -7.87
CA GLY A 335 -2.25 -6.54 -8.89
C GLY A 335 -3.56 -7.16 -9.37
N SER A 336 -4.44 -7.56 -8.45
CA SER A 336 -5.75 -8.14 -8.81
C SER A 336 -6.64 -7.14 -9.56
N TYR A 337 -6.58 -5.86 -9.18
CA TYR A 337 -7.29 -4.79 -9.87
C TYR A 337 -6.77 -4.63 -11.30
N ALA A 338 -5.46 -4.43 -11.47
CA ALA A 338 -4.83 -4.17 -12.77
C ALA A 338 -5.06 -5.32 -13.76
N LEU A 339 -4.88 -6.57 -13.33
CA LEU A 339 -5.08 -7.75 -14.17
C LEU A 339 -6.49 -7.86 -14.75
N ILE A 340 -7.51 -7.35 -14.05
CA ILE A 340 -8.89 -7.31 -14.54
C ILE A 340 -9.18 -5.98 -15.26
N ALA A 341 -8.78 -4.86 -14.69
CA ALA A 341 -9.16 -3.54 -15.18
C ALA A 341 -8.54 -3.21 -16.55
N VAL A 342 -7.31 -3.65 -16.80
CA VAL A 342 -6.60 -3.34 -18.04
C VAL A 342 -7.31 -3.92 -19.29
N PRO A 343 -7.58 -5.23 -19.39
CA PRO A 343 -8.31 -5.76 -20.53
C PRO A 343 -9.73 -5.18 -20.65
N CYS A 344 -10.41 -4.93 -19.53
CA CYS A 344 -11.73 -4.31 -19.51
C CYS A 344 -11.69 -2.88 -20.08
N ARG A 345 -10.73 -2.06 -19.63
CA ARG A 345 -10.55 -0.69 -20.10
C ARG A 345 -10.21 -0.64 -21.58
N LEU A 346 -9.29 -1.49 -22.04
CA LEU A 346 -8.91 -1.56 -23.44
C LEU A 346 -10.11 -1.87 -24.34
N ALA A 347 -10.95 -2.83 -23.94
CA ALA A 347 -12.14 -3.21 -24.71
C ALA A 347 -13.19 -2.09 -24.75
N VAL A 348 -13.47 -1.44 -23.62
CA VAL A 348 -14.49 -0.38 -23.50
C VAL A 348 -14.05 0.89 -24.22
N GLU A 349 -12.81 1.36 -24.03
CA GLU A 349 -12.28 2.57 -24.68
C GLU A 349 -12.31 2.45 -26.21
N ASN A 350 -11.97 1.26 -26.73
CA ASN A 350 -12.00 0.98 -28.16
C ASN A 350 -13.39 0.57 -28.66
N LYS A 351 -14.42 0.55 -27.80
CA LYS A 351 -15.78 0.08 -28.13
C LYS A 351 -15.78 -1.31 -28.81
N ASN A 352 -14.83 -2.16 -28.42
CA ASN A 352 -14.75 -3.53 -28.91
C ASN A 352 -15.67 -4.42 -28.07
N TRP A 353 -16.99 -4.36 -28.39
CA TRP A 353 -18.02 -5.05 -27.63
C TRP A 353 -17.93 -6.57 -27.73
N GLU A 354 -17.41 -7.10 -28.85
CA GLU A 354 -17.16 -8.53 -28.99
C GLU A 354 -16.06 -9.00 -28.02
N LEU A 355 -14.95 -8.25 -27.92
CA LEU A 355 -13.91 -8.52 -26.93
C LEU A 355 -14.45 -8.35 -25.50
N ALA A 356 -15.16 -7.25 -25.25
CA ALA A 356 -15.73 -6.95 -23.93
C ALA A 356 -16.60 -8.10 -23.40
N SER A 357 -17.47 -8.68 -24.25
CA SER A 357 -18.38 -9.78 -23.88
C SER A 357 -17.67 -11.10 -23.56
N ARG A 358 -16.39 -11.27 -23.95
CA ARG A 358 -15.63 -12.53 -23.84
C ARG A 358 -14.46 -12.47 -22.87
N ILE A 359 -14.26 -11.35 -22.18
CA ILE A 359 -13.17 -11.24 -21.19
C ILE A 359 -13.38 -12.27 -20.08
N GLU A 360 -12.34 -13.01 -19.76
CA GLU A 360 -12.33 -13.99 -18.68
C GLU A 360 -11.39 -13.55 -17.55
N LEU A 361 -11.55 -14.17 -16.37
CA LEU A 361 -10.58 -13.99 -15.29
C LEU A 361 -9.21 -14.49 -15.73
N PRO A 362 -8.14 -13.74 -15.44
CA PRO A 362 -6.79 -14.15 -15.80
C PRO A 362 -6.40 -15.47 -15.13
N ASN A 363 -5.70 -16.34 -15.88
CA ASN A 363 -5.17 -17.60 -15.35
C ASN A 363 -3.84 -17.35 -14.62
N THR A 364 -3.93 -16.94 -13.37
CA THR A 364 -2.79 -16.63 -12.50
C THR A 364 -2.94 -17.34 -11.15
N ASN A 365 -1.92 -17.24 -10.29
CA ASN A 365 -1.95 -17.73 -8.91
C ASN A 365 -2.79 -16.90 -7.94
N MET A 366 -3.57 -15.94 -8.43
CA MET A 366 -4.49 -15.15 -7.62
C MET A 366 -5.68 -15.98 -7.15
N ASP A 367 -6.04 -15.84 -5.87
CA ASP A 367 -7.28 -16.41 -5.32
C ASP A 367 -8.45 -15.47 -5.65
N TRP A 368 -9.03 -15.67 -6.85
CA TRP A 368 -10.12 -14.84 -7.34
C TRP A 368 -11.40 -14.88 -6.48
N ASP A 369 -11.57 -15.88 -5.62
CA ASP A 369 -12.73 -15.95 -4.70
C ASP A 369 -12.62 -14.91 -3.56
N LYS A 370 -11.41 -14.50 -3.23
CA LYS A 370 -11.13 -13.44 -2.25
C LYS A 370 -11.17 -12.03 -2.87
N VAL A 371 -11.15 -11.93 -4.19
CA VAL A 371 -11.19 -10.66 -4.92
C VAL A 371 -12.65 -10.28 -5.21
N ASN A 372 -13.13 -9.19 -4.61
CA ASN A 372 -14.52 -8.75 -4.78
C ASN A 372 -14.66 -7.64 -5.82
N TRP A 373 -14.37 -6.40 -5.45
CA TRP A 373 -14.63 -5.24 -6.31
C TRP A 373 -13.98 -5.30 -7.71
N PRO A 374 -12.73 -5.73 -7.90
CA PRO A 374 -12.16 -5.86 -9.24
C PRO A 374 -13.01 -6.73 -10.18
N LYS A 375 -13.66 -7.79 -9.67
CA LYS A 375 -14.60 -8.58 -10.47
C LYS A 375 -15.82 -7.80 -10.94
N GLY A 376 -16.21 -6.74 -10.23
CA GLY A 376 -17.26 -5.83 -10.68
C GLY A 376 -16.93 -5.20 -12.04
N ASN A 377 -15.66 -4.82 -12.26
CA ASN A 377 -15.23 -4.30 -13.56
C ASN A 377 -15.37 -5.34 -14.69
N LEU A 378 -15.10 -6.61 -14.41
CA LEU A 378 -15.28 -7.70 -15.37
C LEU A 378 -16.76 -7.88 -15.73
N TYR A 379 -17.64 -8.03 -14.74
CA TYR A 379 -19.08 -8.23 -14.94
C TYR A 379 -19.70 -7.01 -15.65
N PHE A 380 -19.31 -5.82 -15.25
CA PHE A 380 -19.73 -4.58 -15.87
C PHE A 380 -19.33 -4.51 -17.36
N THR A 381 -18.07 -4.79 -17.67
CA THR A 381 -17.56 -4.76 -19.04
C THR A 381 -18.24 -5.79 -19.92
N ARG A 382 -18.43 -7.01 -19.42
CA ARG A 382 -19.14 -8.06 -20.16
C ARG A 382 -20.61 -7.70 -20.36
N GLY A 383 -21.26 -7.16 -19.34
CA GLY A 383 -22.64 -6.68 -19.41
C GLY A 383 -22.82 -5.59 -20.48
N LEU A 384 -21.91 -4.60 -20.52
CA LEU A 384 -21.89 -3.58 -21.58
C LEU A 384 -21.66 -4.20 -22.97
N GLY A 385 -20.71 -5.15 -23.06
CA GLY A 385 -20.43 -5.87 -24.31
C GLY A 385 -21.67 -6.57 -24.85
N PHE A 386 -22.33 -7.39 -24.03
CA PHE A 386 -23.57 -8.11 -24.42
C PHE A 386 -24.71 -7.16 -24.78
N ALA A 387 -24.95 -6.12 -23.98
CA ALA A 387 -26.01 -5.15 -24.24
C ALA A 387 -25.79 -4.43 -25.59
N ASN A 388 -24.58 -3.99 -25.89
CA ASN A 388 -24.26 -3.34 -27.17
C ASN A 388 -24.31 -4.30 -28.38
N LEU A 389 -24.15 -5.61 -28.16
CA LEU A 389 -24.33 -6.63 -29.19
C LEU A 389 -25.81 -7.08 -29.35
N GLY A 390 -26.71 -6.56 -28.52
CA GLY A 390 -28.12 -6.92 -28.51
C GLY A 390 -28.46 -8.24 -27.81
N ASP A 391 -27.49 -8.85 -27.11
CA ASP A 391 -27.71 -10.05 -26.27
C ASP A 391 -28.17 -9.65 -24.88
N VAL A 392 -29.41 -9.22 -24.77
CA VAL A 392 -30.04 -8.80 -23.50
C VAL A 392 -29.97 -9.90 -22.44
N SER A 393 -30.21 -11.17 -22.83
CA SER A 393 -30.23 -12.29 -21.88
C SER A 393 -28.88 -12.51 -21.20
N SER A 394 -27.77 -12.35 -21.95
CA SER A 394 -26.43 -12.45 -21.38
C SER A 394 -26.05 -11.22 -20.55
N ALA A 395 -26.49 -10.01 -20.97
CA ALA A 395 -26.32 -8.79 -20.18
C ALA A 395 -27.03 -8.88 -18.82
N GLU A 396 -28.27 -9.41 -18.78
CA GLU A 396 -29.04 -9.65 -17.55
C GLU A 396 -28.32 -10.63 -16.59
N LYS A 397 -27.61 -11.64 -17.10
CA LYS A 397 -26.81 -12.54 -16.25
C LYS A 397 -25.66 -11.81 -15.57
N GLU A 398 -24.96 -10.93 -16.29
CA GLU A 398 -23.91 -10.13 -15.68
C GLU A 398 -24.46 -9.10 -14.69
N LEU A 399 -25.66 -8.58 -14.92
CA LEU A 399 -26.37 -7.74 -13.95
C LEU A 399 -26.66 -8.50 -12.65
N VAL A 400 -27.08 -9.77 -12.72
CA VAL A 400 -27.27 -10.63 -11.54
C VAL A 400 -25.94 -10.82 -10.78
N ASN A 401 -24.82 -11.02 -11.50
CA ASN A 401 -23.50 -11.13 -10.88
C ASN A 401 -23.11 -9.85 -10.13
N LEU A 402 -23.37 -8.66 -10.70
CA LEU A 402 -23.12 -7.37 -10.05
C LEU A 402 -23.99 -7.18 -8.79
N ILE A 403 -25.27 -7.54 -8.85
CA ILE A 403 -26.19 -7.44 -7.71
C ILE A 403 -25.70 -8.33 -6.57
N SER A 404 -25.33 -9.58 -6.85
CA SER A 404 -24.80 -10.51 -5.86
C SER A 404 -23.47 -10.00 -5.25
N LEU A 405 -22.61 -9.39 -6.07
CA LEU A 405 -21.36 -8.79 -5.61
C LEU A 405 -21.62 -7.60 -4.67
N ARG A 406 -22.56 -6.72 -5.00
CA ARG A 406 -22.95 -5.61 -4.13
C ARG A 406 -23.47 -6.11 -2.79
N GLU A 407 -24.36 -7.10 -2.78
CA GLU A 407 -24.90 -7.71 -1.54
C GLU A 407 -23.76 -8.25 -0.65
N LYS A 408 -22.78 -8.94 -1.26
CA LYS A 408 -21.60 -9.42 -0.55
C LYS A 408 -20.75 -8.29 0.04
N LEU A 409 -20.58 -7.18 -0.70
CA LEU A 409 -19.86 -5.99 -0.23
C LEU A 409 -20.58 -5.30 0.93
N ASP A 410 -21.92 -5.26 0.90
CA ASP A 410 -22.75 -4.72 1.98
C ASP A 410 -22.63 -5.56 3.26
N GLU A 411 -22.65 -6.89 3.15
CA GLU A 411 -22.40 -7.81 4.26
C GLU A 411 -21.01 -7.58 4.89
N LEU A 412 -20.00 -7.30 4.06
CA LEU A 412 -18.65 -6.96 4.48
C LEU A 412 -18.51 -5.52 5.00
N LYS A 413 -19.58 -4.73 5.00
CA LYS A 413 -19.62 -3.31 5.38
C LYS A 413 -18.65 -2.44 4.55
N ASN A 414 -18.38 -2.84 3.32
CA ASN A 414 -17.53 -2.10 2.40
C ASN A 414 -18.39 -1.14 1.56
N THR A 415 -18.81 -0.05 2.17
CA THR A 415 -19.76 0.92 1.60
C THR A 415 -19.23 1.63 0.37
N TYR A 416 -17.92 1.87 0.29
CA TYR A 416 -17.32 2.53 -0.88
C TYR A 416 -17.41 1.64 -2.12
N GLU A 417 -16.89 0.42 -2.07
CA GLU A 417 -16.92 -0.50 -3.20
C GLU A 417 -18.35 -0.89 -3.57
N SER A 418 -19.25 -1.07 -2.59
CA SER A 418 -20.68 -1.29 -2.82
C SER A 418 -21.31 -0.16 -3.64
N SER A 419 -21.01 1.10 -3.30
CA SER A 419 -21.51 2.25 -4.07
C SER A 419 -20.98 2.30 -5.50
N GLN A 420 -19.73 1.88 -5.74
CA GLN A 420 -19.18 1.79 -7.11
C GLN A 420 -19.89 0.73 -7.93
N VAL A 421 -20.17 -0.44 -7.34
CA VAL A 421 -20.92 -1.52 -8.00
C VAL A 421 -22.37 -1.10 -8.29
N GLU A 422 -23.01 -0.32 -7.40
CA GLU A 422 -24.35 0.22 -7.65
C GLU A 422 -24.38 1.11 -8.90
N ILE A 423 -23.38 1.96 -9.12
CA ILE A 423 -23.25 2.77 -10.35
C ILE A 423 -23.15 1.86 -11.59
N GLN A 424 -22.37 0.77 -11.50
CA GLN A 424 -22.24 -0.21 -12.58
C GLN A 424 -23.57 -0.91 -12.87
N ILE A 425 -24.33 -1.28 -11.84
CA ILE A 425 -25.66 -1.89 -11.93
C ILE A 425 -26.62 -0.95 -12.69
N GLU A 426 -26.73 0.30 -12.27
CA GLU A 426 -27.62 1.27 -12.89
C GLU A 426 -27.21 1.57 -14.34
N SER A 427 -25.91 1.57 -14.63
CA SER A 427 -25.41 1.73 -15.98
C SER A 427 -25.84 0.57 -16.89
N ILE A 428 -25.69 -0.69 -16.45
CA ILE A 428 -26.13 -1.85 -17.25
C ILE A 428 -27.64 -1.84 -17.46
N LYS A 429 -28.43 -1.53 -16.44
CA LYS A 429 -29.90 -1.38 -16.58
C LYS A 429 -30.29 -0.35 -17.64
N ALA A 430 -29.52 0.73 -17.75
CA ALA A 430 -29.79 1.76 -18.76
C ALA A 430 -29.42 1.33 -20.20
N TRP A 431 -28.51 0.36 -20.35
CA TRP A 431 -28.11 -0.16 -21.66
C TRP A 431 -28.97 -1.35 -22.13
N ILE A 432 -29.58 -2.11 -21.23
CA ILE A 432 -30.58 -3.15 -21.55
C ILE A 432 -31.91 -2.53 -21.98
#